data_d0da3f0802aa08b1e5163ce40edc9ff3
#
_entry.id   d0da3f0802aa08b1e5163ce40edc9ff3
#
_cell.length_a   1.000
_cell.length_b   1.000
_cell.length_c   1.000
_cell.angle_alpha   90.00
_cell.angle_beta   90.00
_cell.angle_gamma   90.00
#
_symmetry.space_group_name_H-M   'P 1'
#
loop_
_entity.id
_entity.type
_entity.pdbx_description
1 polymer ?
#
loop_
_entity_poly.entity_id
_entity_poly.type
_entity_poly.pdbx_seq_one_letter_code
_entity_poly.pdbx_strand_id
1 'polypeptide(L)'
;MKKYILKRFLQLIPVLIGITFLSFAMMRIAGSDAITELYGDKGAVAQEIIDAKRAELGLDQPFLTQYLAWVGGILTGDMGISYISGRDVFQTFVSKLPATLLLTVLAICATVMISIPLGVLAAVRHDKFTDYFLRFFSFIGNSLPNFFVALLLMQVFSIHWSIFPVISNGTTVQSAVLPTLTLAVAMSAKYMRQVRATVLEELNKDYVEGAKARGVRGRVILWKSVLKSSMLTIITLLALSIGSLLGGTAIIESIFMWDGVGKLAVDAITMRDYPLIQAYVVWMAIIYVMVNLITDLLYHALDPRIRLGVSEA
;
A
#
# COMPACT_ATOMS: atom_id res chain seq x y z
N MET A 1 -2.72 -23.26 14.40
CA MET A 1 -1.93 -22.73 13.29
C MET A 1 -2.36 -23.28 11.93
N LYS A 2 -2.16 -24.60 11.61
CA LYS A 2 -2.53 -25.15 10.27
C LYS A 2 -4.00 -24.92 9.88
N LYS A 3 -4.96 -25.16 10.78
CA LYS A 3 -6.39 -24.88 10.53
C LYS A 3 -6.70 -23.40 10.28
N TYR A 4 -6.01 -22.49 10.96
CA TYR A 4 -6.15 -21.05 10.79
C TYR A 4 -5.65 -20.60 9.41
N ILE A 5 -4.44 -21.04 9.03
CA ILE A 5 -3.87 -20.75 7.71
C ILE A 5 -4.77 -21.28 6.60
N LEU A 6 -5.23 -22.54 6.72
CA LEU A 6 -6.15 -23.15 5.74
C LEU A 6 -7.46 -22.36 5.62
N LYS A 7 -8.04 -21.94 6.76
CA LYS A 7 -9.26 -21.12 6.76
C LYS A 7 -9.05 -19.79 6.04
N ARG A 8 -7.89 -19.13 6.22
CA ARG A 8 -7.53 -17.88 5.52
C ARG A 8 -7.39 -18.09 4.02
N PHE A 9 -6.74 -19.18 3.59
CA PHE A 9 -6.65 -19.52 2.16
C PHE A 9 -8.02 -19.80 1.56
N LEU A 10 -8.89 -20.52 2.25
CA LEU A 10 -10.27 -20.79 1.79
C LEU A 10 -11.09 -19.48 1.69
N GLN A 11 -10.88 -18.54 2.59
CA GLN A 11 -11.54 -17.22 2.53
C GLN A 11 -11.04 -16.35 1.35
N LEU A 12 -9.83 -16.60 0.84
CA LEU A 12 -9.29 -15.90 -0.31
C LEU A 12 -10.07 -16.26 -1.59
N ILE A 13 -10.54 -17.47 -1.73
CA ILE A 13 -11.28 -17.95 -2.91
C ILE A 13 -12.52 -17.08 -3.22
N PRO A 14 -13.50 -16.95 -2.30
CA PRO A 14 -14.68 -16.13 -2.59
C PRO A 14 -14.34 -14.64 -2.75
N VAL A 15 -13.31 -14.13 -2.08
CA VAL A 15 -12.83 -12.76 -2.25
C VAL A 15 -12.27 -12.56 -3.66
N LEU A 16 -11.42 -13.46 -4.15
CA LEU A 16 -10.88 -13.39 -5.50
C LEU A 16 -11.98 -13.52 -6.56
N ILE A 17 -12.93 -14.45 -6.39
CA ILE A 17 -14.07 -14.57 -7.30
C ILE A 17 -14.87 -13.26 -7.33
N GLY A 18 -15.18 -12.68 -6.18
CA GLY A 18 -15.91 -11.42 -6.10
C GLY A 18 -15.16 -10.26 -6.75
N ILE A 19 -13.88 -10.09 -6.45
CA ILE A 19 -13.05 -9.01 -7.00
C ILE A 19 -12.87 -9.17 -8.52
N THR A 20 -12.55 -10.39 -8.99
CA THR A 20 -12.38 -10.65 -10.42
C THR A 20 -13.67 -10.42 -11.19
N PHE A 21 -14.79 -10.91 -10.68
CA PHE A 21 -16.09 -10.70 -11.31
C PHE A 21 -16.48 -9.21 -11.35
N LEU A 22 -16.35 -8.50 -10.22
CA LEU A 22 -16.69 -7.08 -10.16
C LEU A 22 -15.78 -6.23 -11.05
N SER A 23 -14.46 -6.46 -11.03
CA SER A 23 -13.54 -5.72 -11.87
C SER A 23 -13.80 -5.96 -13.36
N PHE A 24 -14.07 -7.21 -13.73
CA PHE A 24 -14.41 -7.56 -15.10
C PHE A 24 -15.73 -6.92 -15.55
N ALA A 25 -16.77 -6.96 -14.69
CA ALA A 25 -18.06 -6.35 -14.96
C ALA A 25 -17.97 -4.81 -15.09
N MET A 26 -17.24 -4.15 -14.19
CA MET A 26 -17.06 -2.70 -14.22
C MET A 26 -16.39 -2.23 -15.51
N MET A 27 -15.39 -2.94 -16.00
CA MET A 27 -14.72 -2.59 -17.26
C MET A 27 -15.65 -2.73 -18.46
N ARG A 28 -16.56 -3.72 -18.45
CA ARG A 28 -17.58 -3.86 -19.52
C ARG A 28 -18.67 -2.80 -19.47
N ILE A 29 -19.07 -2.37 -18.28
CA ILE A 29 -20.05 -1.29 -18.09
C ILE A 29 -19.46 0.06 -18.51
N ALA A 30 -18.14 0.25 -18.38
CA ALA A 30 -17.45 1.48 -18.80
C ALA A 30 -17.55 1.77 -20.32
N GLY A 31 -17.97 0.80 -21.12
CA GLY A 31 -18.56 1.00 -22.47
C GLY A 31 -17.58 1.25 -23.61
N SER A 32 -16.30 1.49 -23.38
CA SER A 32 -15.29 1.56 -24.44
C SER A 32 -14.08 0.72 -24.04
N ASP A 33 -13.51 0.04 -25.03
CA ASP A 33 -12.30 -0.78 -24.86
C ASP A 33 -11.07 -0.06 -25.44
N ALA A 34 -9.87 -0.59 -25.14
CA ALA A 34 -8.62 -0.03 -25.65
C ALA A 34 -8.57 0.03 -27.17
N ILE A 35 -9.26 -0.86 -27.86
CA ILE A 35 -9.32 -0.90 -29.34
C ILE A 35 -10.09 0.33 -29.84
N THR A 36 -11.21 0.66 -29.21
CA THR A 36 -11.98 1.87 -29.53
C THR A 36 -11.17 3.14 -29.24
N GLU A 37 -10.44 3.19 -28.12
CA GLU A 37 -9.60 4.32 -27.75
C GLU A 37 -8.42 4.51 -28.72
N LEU A 38 -7.76 3.41 -29.12
CA LEU A 38 -6.61 3.46 -30.03
C LEU A 38 -6.98 3.83 -31.47
N TYR A 39 -8.12 3.33 -31.96
CA TYR A 39 -8.49 3.40 -33.35
C TYR A 39 -9.73 4.27 -33.61
N GLY A 40 -10.63 4.42 -32.64
CA GLY A 40 -11.90 5.13 -32.79
C GLY A 40 -11.74 6.65 -32.95
N ASP A 41 -10.81 7.27 -32.24
CA ASP A 41 -10.57 8.73 -32.29
C ASP A 41 -9.73 9.17 -33.48
N LYS A 42 -9.02 8.25 -34.14
CA LYS A 42 -8.12 8.60 -35.26
C LYS A 42 -8.78 8.70 -36.62
N GLY A 43 -10.11 8.61 -36.68
CA GLY A 43 -10.94 8.99 -37.84
C GLY A 43 -10.63 8.31 -39.19
N ALA A 44 -9.59 7.49 -39.28
CA ALA A 44 -9.06 6.96 -40.52
C ALA A 44 -9.06 5.43 -40.62
N VAL A 45 -9.44 4.73 -39.53
CA VAL A 45 -9.44 3.26 -39.52
C VAL A 45 -10.83 2.78 -39.83
N ALA A 46 -10.96 1.94 -40.87
CA ALA A 46 -12.23 1.36 -41.24
C ALA A 46 -12.81 0.54 -40.07
N GLN A 47 -14.11 0.64 -39.82
CA GLN A 47 -14.83 -0.10 -38.77
C GLN A 47 -14.54 -1.61 -38.85
N GLU A 48 -14.35 -2.11 -40.06
CA GLU A 48 -13.97 -3.50 -40.35
C GLU A 48 -12.68 -3.94 -39.61
N ILE A 49 -11.68 -3.07 -39.49
CA ILE A 49 -10.41 -3.37 -38.80
C ILE A 49 -10.64 -3.42 -37.28
N ILE A 50 -11.47 -2.50 -36.74
CA ILE A 50 -11.86 -2.49 -35.34
C ILE A 50 -12.60 -3.79 -34.99
N ASP A 51 -13.57 -4.17 -35.81
CA ASP A 51 -14.38 -5.36 -35.58
C ASP A 51 -13.56 -6.64 -35.72
N ALA A 52 -12.66 -6.70 -36.72
CA ALA A 52 -11.72 -7.81 -36.86
C ALA A 52 -10.79 -7.96 -35.63
N LYS A 53 -10.29 -6.83 -35.11
CA LYS A 53 -9.43 -6.85 -33.93
C LYS A 53 -10.17 -7.24 -32.65
N ARG A 54 -11.43 -6.82 -32.51
CA ARG A 54 -12.32 -7.26 -31.42
C ARG A 54 -12.59 -8.76 -31.47
N ALA A 55 -12.87 -9.29 -32.67
CA ALA A 55 -13.06 -10.73 -32.85
C ALA A 55 -11.80 -11.53 -32.56
N GLU A 56 -10.61 -11.04 -32.99
CA GLU A 56 -9.32 -11.66 -32.68
C GLU A 56 -9.07 -11.77 -31.17
N LEU A 57 -9.47 -10.74 -30.41
CA LEU A 57 -9.32 -10.69 -28.94
C LEU A 57 -10.50 -11.31 -28.20
N GLY A 58 -11.51 -11.84 -28.89
CA GLY A 58 -12.70 -12.46 -28.31
C GLY A 58 -13.61 -11.46 -27.58
N LEU A 59 -13.50 -10.15 -27.88
CA LEU A 59 -14.28 -9.09 -27.24
C LEU A 59 -15.72 -9.03 -27.75
N ASP A 60 -16.05 -9.74 -28.79
CA ASP A 60 -17.37 -9.94 -29.38
C ASP A 60 -18.19 -11.04 -28.69
N GLN A 61 -17.53 -11.88 -27.88
CA GLN A 61 -18.17 -13.01 -27.20
C GLN A 61 -19.08 -12.54 -26.03
N PRO A 62 -20.07 -13.36 -25.62
CA PRO A 62 -20.89 -13.08 -24.43
C PRO A 62 -20.03 -12.85 -23.17
N PHE A 63 -20.49 -11.97 -22.30
CA PHE A 63 -19.80 -11.57 -21.05
C PHE A 63 -19.26 -12.78 -20.23
N LEU A 64 -20.12 -13.78 -20.01
CA LEU A 64 -19.75 -14.93 -19.19
C LEU A 64 -18.67 -15.80 -19.84
N THR A 65 -18.70 -15.94 -21.17
CA THR A 65 -17.70 -16.67 -21.95
C THR A 65 -16.33 -16.00 -21.80
N GLN A 66 -16.29 -14.69 -21.96
CA GLN A 66 -15.06 -13.91 -21.81
C GLN A 66 -14.51 -13.97 -20.37
N TYR A 67 -15.40 -13.85 -19.36
CA TYR A 67 -15.00 -13.96 -17.96
C TYR A 67 -14.41 -15.33 -17.62
N LEU A 68 -15.08 -16.41 -18.04
CA LEU A 68 -14.60 -17.78 -17.78
C LEU A 68 -13.29 -18.08 -18.53
N ALA A 69 -13.15 -17.62 -19.77
CA ALA A 69 -11.91 -17.75 -20.53
C ALA A 69 -10.74 -17.03 -19.85
N TRP A 70 -10.98 -15.79 -19.40
CA TRP A 70 -9.99 -15.00 -18.67
C TRP A 70 -9.59 -15.64 -17.32
N VAL A 71 -10.56 -16.07 -16.50
CA VAL A 71 -10.28 -16.78 -15.24
C VAL A 71 -9.54 -18.10 -15.50
N GLY A 72 -9.90 -18.82 -16.57
CA GLY A 72 -9.19 -20.02 -17.01
C GLY A 72 -7.73 -19.74 -17.36
N GLY A 73 -7.46 -18.64 -18.06
CA GLY A 73 -6.11 -18.15 -18.35
C GLY A 73 -5.30 -17.86 -17.08
N ILE A 74 -5.89 -17.14 -16.11
CA ILE A 74 -5.23 -16.87 -14.82
C ILE A 74 -4.83 -18.18 -14.11
N LEU A 75 -5.70 -19.18 -14.10
CA LEU A 75 -5.44 -20.47 -13.44
C LEU A 75 -4.34 -21.28 -14.13
N THR A 76 -4.13 -21.08 -15.43
CA THR A 76 -3.03 -21.71 -16.22
C THR A 76 -1.77 -20.85 -16.27
N GLY A 77 -1.78 -19.66 -15.66
CA GLY A 77 -0.63 -18.74 -15.64
C GLY A 77 -0.56 -17.80 -16.85
N ASP A 78 -1.57 -17.82 -17.73
CA ASP A 78 -1.70 -16.90 -18.86
C ASP A 78 -2.62 -15.74 -18.47
N MET A 79 -2.06 -14.55 -18.30
CA MET A 79 -2.81 -13.32 -18.00
C MET A 79 -3.13 -12.49 -19.26
N GLY A 80 -2.80 -13.04 -20.43
CA GLY A 80 -3.00 -12.39 -21.70
C GLY A 80 -1.92 -11.37 -22.05
N ILE A 81 -2.21 -10.61 -23.10
CA ILE A 81 -1.32 -9.62 -23.70
C ILE A 81 -1.94 -8.24 -23.53
N SER A 82 -1.13 -7.24 -23.19
CA SER A 82 -1.53 -5.83 -23.16
C SER A 82 -2.03 -5.40 -24.53
N TYR A 83 -3.20 -4.82 -24.59
CA TYR A 83 -3.79 -4.34 -25.84
C TYR A 83 -3.03 -3.15 -26.43
N ILE A 84 -2.32 -2.39 -25.59
CA ILE A 84 -1.59 -1.18 -25.98
C ILE A 84 -0.16 -1.51 -26.39
N SER A 85 0.57 -2.26 -25.54
CA SER A 85 2.00 -2.50 -25.75
C SER A 85 2.31 -3.80 -26.47
N GLY A 86 1.35 -4.73 -26.60
CA GLY A 86 1.54 -6.07 -27.15
C GLY A 86 2.43 -6.98 -26.30
N ARG A 87 2.74 -6.58 -25.04
CA ARG A 87 3.62 -7.33 -24.15
C ARG A 87 2.81 -8.24 -23.24
N ASP A 88 3.45 -9.32 -22.80
CA ASP A 88 2.90 -10.21 -21.78
C ASP A 88 2.59 -9.45 -20.50
N VAL A 89 1.37 -9.61 -20.00
CA VAL A 89 0.84 -8.88 -18.85
C VAL A 89 1.52 -9.29 -17.55
N PHE A 90 1.74 -10.61 -17.35
CA PHE A 90 2.38 -11.12 -16.15
C PHE A 90 3.82 -10.66 -16.04
N GLN A 91 4.60 -10.79 -17.12
CA GLN A 91 6.00 -10.33 -17.14
C GLN A 91 6.10 -8.83 -16.93
N THR A 92 5.19 -8.04 -17.54
CA THR A 92 5.14 -6.59 -17.34
C THR A 92 4.88 -6.25 -15.88
N PHE A 93 3.89 -6.89 -15.24
CA PHE A 93 3.57 -6.66 -13.82
C PHE A 93 4.75 -7.04 -12.92
N VAL A 94 5.31 -8.25 -13.09
CA VAL A 94 6.41 -8.75 -12.24
C VAL A 94 7.66 -7.88 -12.38
N SER A 95 7.95 -7.35 -13.56
CA SER A 95 9.11 -6.45 -13.78
C SER A 95 9.01 -5.14 -12.99
N LYS A 96 7.79 -4.65 -12.71
CA LYS A 96 7.54 -3.38 -11.99
C LYS A 96 7.34 -3.57 -10.48
N LEU A 97 7.00 -4.78 -10.05
CA LEU A 97 6.71 -5.09 -8.64
C LEU A 97 7.87 -4.76 -7.68
N PRO A 98 9.15 -5.05 -7.99
CA PRO A 98 10.26 -4.72 -7.10
C PRO A 98 10.37 -3.23 -6.79
N ALA A 99 10.08 -2.35 -7.73
CA ALA A 99 10.13 -0.90 -7.52
C ALA A 99 9.07 -0.44 -6.51
N THR A 100 7.84 -0.93 -6.59
CA THR A 100 6.78 -0.64 -5.61
C THR A 100 7.10 -1.21 -4.24
N LEU A 101 7.62 -2.45 -4.17
CA LEU A 101 8.01 -3.06 -2.90
C LEU A 101 9.15 -2.28 -2.23
N LEU A 102 10.17 -1.87 -2.99
CA LEU A 102 11.26 -1.04 -2.49
C LEU A 102 10.73 0.26 -1.90
N LEU A 103 9.88 0.98 -2.64
CA LEU A 103 9.28 2.24 -2.17
C LEU A 103 8.46 2.02 -0.89
N THR A 104 7.68 0.94 -0.83
CA THR A 104 6.89 0.57 0.35
C THR A 104 7.77 0.32 1.57
N VAL A 105 8.84 -0.45 1.42
CA VAL A 105 9.79 -0.74 2.51
C VAL A 105 10.47 0.54 2.98
N LEU A 106 10.96 1.37 2.07
CA LEU A 106 11.59 2.65 2.41
C LEU A 106 10.62 3.59 3.15
N ALA A 107 9.37 3.67 2.70
CA ALA A 107 8.34 4.49 3.34
C ALA A 107 8.02 4.00 4.78
N ILE A 108 7.94 2.68 4.98
CA ILE A 108 7.74 2.10 6.31
C ILE A 108 8.94 2.38 7.21
N CYS A 109 10.16 2.15 6.74
CA CYS A 109 11.37 2.44 7.51
C CYS A 109 11.45 3.91 7.92
N ALA A 110 11.21 4.84 6.99
CA ALA A 110 11.18 6.27 7.27
C ALA A 110 10.06 6.63 8.27
N THR A 111 8.87 6.04 8.11
CA THR A 111 7.76 6.23 9.05
C THR A 111 8.13 5.78 10.46
N VAL A 112 8.74 4.61 10.61
CA VAL A 112 9.18 4.08 11.91
C VAL A 112 10.24 4.99 12.55
N MET A 113 11.24 5.39 11.76
CA MET A 113 12.32 6.27 12.22
C MET A 113 11.83 7.65 12.68
N ILE A 114 10.75 8.16 12.10
CA ILE A 114 10.18 9.46 12.47
C ILE A 114 9.14 9.30 13.59
N SER A 115 8.17 8.40 13.43
CA SER A 115 6.99 8.33 14.29
C SER A 115 7.30 7.80 15.69
N ILE A 116 8.20 6.80 15.82
CA ILE A 116 8.50 6.22 17.14
C ILE A 116 9.24 7.22 18.03
N PRO A 117 10.36 7.84 17.63
CA PRO A 117 11.04 8.81 18.49
C PRO A 117 10.17 10.01 18.84
N LEU A 118 9.45 10.57 17.85
CA LEU A 118 8.60 11.74 18.08
C LEU A 118 7.37 11.41 18.93
N GLY A 119 6.75 10.24 18.74
CA GLY A 119 5.63 9.77 19.55
C GLY A 119 6.03 9.51 21.01
N VAL A 120 7.17 8.86 21.23
CA VAL A 120 7.74 8.65 22.57
C VAL A 120 8.07 9.98 23.22
N LEU A 121 8.69 10.91 22.49
CA LEU A 121 9.01 12.24 22.99
C LEU A 121 7.74 13.01 23.41
N ALA A 122 6.70 12.95 22.60
CA ALA A 122 5.40 13.56 22.90
C ALA A 122 4.75 12.95 24.16
N ALA A 123 4.82 11.61 24.31
CA ALA A 123 4.28 10.92 25.49
C ALA A 123 5.04 11.27 26.78
N VAL A 124 6.38 11.24 26.74
CA VAL A 124 7.23 11.57 27.90
C VAL A 124 7.09 13.05 28.31
N ARG A 125 6.85 13.93 27.36
CA ARG A 125 6.62 15.35 27.59
C ARG A 125 5.14 15.73 27.53
N HIS A 126 4.28 14.83 27.98
CA HIS A 126 2.83 15.03 28.02
C HIS A 126 2.45 16.39 28.62
N ASP A 127 1.52 17.09 27.97
CA ASP A 127 1.00 18.41 28.30
C ASP A 127 2.06 19.53 28.38
N LYS A 128 3.25 19.33 27.81
CA LYS A 128 4.26 20.38 27.61
C LYS A 128 4.21 20.94 26.20
N PHE A 129 4.85 22.11 25.99
CA PHE A 129 4.94 22.75 24.67
C PHE A 129 5.36 21.78 23.54
N THR A 130 6.34 20.88 23.82
CA THR A 130 6.79 19.87 22.85
C THR A 130 5.66 18.93 22.42
N ASP A 131 4.80 18.50 23.36
CA ASP A 131 3.67 17.63 23.05
C ASP A 131 2.65 18.37 22.17
N TYR A 132 2.27 19.59 22.54
CA TYR A 132 1.34 20.40 21.75
C TYR A 132 1.88 20.71 20.35
N PHE A 133 3.17 21.04 20.24
CA PHE A 133 3.83 21.29 18.98
C PHE A 133 3.80 20.06 18.05
N LEU A 134 4.21 18.89 18.56
CA LEU A 134 4.22 17.66 17.79
C LEU A 134 2.80 17.23 17.38
N ARG A 135 1.82 17.37 18.25
CA ARG A 135 0.41 17.10 17.93
C ARG A 135 -0.14 18.03 16.86
N PHE A 136 0.19 19.32 16.92
CA PHE A 136 -0.20 20.29 15.89
C PHE A 136 0.34 19.90 14.50
N PHE A 137 1.64 19.61 14.40
CA PHE A 137 2.23 19.18 13.12
C PHE A 137 1.70 17.82 12.66
N SER A 138 1.44 16.90 13.58
CA SER A 138 0.78 15.64 13.26
C SER A 138 -0.63 15.84 12.71
N PHE A 139 -1.38 16.78 13.25
CA PHE A 139 -2.72 17.10 12.75
C PHE A 139 -2.63 17.64 11.32
N ILE A 140 -1.74 18.60 11.05
CA ILE A 140 -1.51 19.14 9.71
C ILE A 140 -1.11 18.01 8.73
N GLY A 141 -0.08 17.22 9.07
CA GLY A 141 0.42 16.16 8.19
C GLY A 141 -0.61 15.08 7.88
N ASN A 142 -1.54 14.81 8.79
CA ASN A 142 -2.63 13.85 8.55
C ASN A 142 -3.81 14.47 7.77
N SER A 143 -3.94 15.80 7.75
CA SER A 143 -5.03 16.50 7.06
C SER A 143 -4.69 16.82 5.60
N LEU A 144 -3.41 16.83 5.25
CA LEU A 144 -2.98 17.10 3.88
C LEU A 144 -3.10 15.85 2.99
N PRO A 145 -3.68 15.96 1.79
CA PRO A 145 -3.66 14.88 0.81
C PRO A 145 -2.21 14.52 0.41
N ASN A 146 -1.91 13.24 0.25
CA ASN A 146 -0.57 12.77 -0.11
C ASN A 146 -0.04 13.39 -1.40
N PHE A 147 -0.91 13.55 -2.42
CA PHE A 147 -0.52 14.17 -3.68
C PHE A 147 -0.11 15.64 -3.50
N PHE A 148 -0.76 16.37 -2.59
CA PHE A 148 -0.41 17.75 -2.31
C PHE A 148 0.95 17.85 -1.61
N VAL A 149 1.24 16.95 -0.67
CA VAL A 149 2.57 16.85 -0.04
C VAL A 149 3.63 16.52 -1.09
N ALA A 150 3.34 15.61 -2.03
CA ALA A 150 4.23 15.28 -3.14
C ALA A 150 4.60 16.52 -3.98
N LEU A 151 3.58 17.30 -4.38
CA LEU A 151 3.78 18.51 -5.18
C LEU A 151 4.55 19.58 -4.41
N LEU A 152 4.29 19.78 -3.12
CA LEU A 152 5.04 20.71 -2.28
C LEU A 152 6.52 20.30 -2.16
N LEU A 153 6.80 19.03 -1.90
CA LEU A 153 8.16 18.52 -1.80
C LEU A 153 8.89 18.64 -3.15
N MET A 154 8.21 18.33 -4.25
CA MET A 154 8.76 18.49 -5.60
C MET A 154 9.06 19.96 -5.89
N GLN A 155 8.14 20.88 -5.59
CA GLN A 155 8.32 22.31 -5.80
C GLN A 155 9.54 22.85 -5.04
N VAL A 156 9.70 22.45 -3.76
CA VAL A 156 10.79 22.96 -2.93
C VAL A 156 12.12 22.29 -3.29
N PHE A 157 12.16 20.97 -3.29
CA PHE A 157 13.43 20.22 -3.35
C PHE A 157 13.92 19.92 -4.77
N SER A 158 13.00 19.81 -5.75
CA SER A 158 13.38 19.53 -7.14
C SER A 158 13.45 20.80 -7.98
N ILE A 159 12.43 21.67 -7.89
CA ILE A 159 12.35 22.85 -8.76
C ILE A 159 13.14 24.02 -8.18
N HIS A 160 12.87 24.38 -6.90
CA HIS A 160 13.49 25.57 -6.32
C HIS A 160 14.96 25.34 -5.90
N TRP A 161 15.24 24.21 -5.22
CA TRP A 161 16.60 23.91 -4.75
C TRP A 161 17.39 22.98 -5.67
N SER A 162 16.76 22.35 -6.65
CA SER A 162 17.39 21.43 -7.62
C SER A 162 18.24 20.31 -6.97
N ILE A 163 17.85 19.85 -5.77
CA ILE A 163 18.58 18.81 -5.02
C ILE A 163 18.23 17.41 -5.52
N PHE A 164 16.94 17.18 -5.84
CA PHE A 164 16.44 15.89 -6.30
C PHE A 164 15.83 16.02 -7.69
N PRO A 165 15.82 14.92 -8.48
CA PRO A 165 15.21 14.92 -9.81
C PRO A 165 13.69 15.12 -9.71
N VAL A 166 13.10 15.83 -10.67
CA VAL A 166 11.63 15.99 -10.81
C VAL A 166 11.00 14.68 -11.25
N ILE A 167 11.66 13.99 -12.18
CA ILE A 167 11.22 12.71 -12.76
C ILE A 167 12.20 11.62 -12.34
N SER A 168 11.69 10.50 -11.91
CA SER A 168 12.54 9.37 -11.52
C SER A 168 13.24 8.76 -12.75
N ASN A 169 14.56 8.70 -12.69
CA ASN A 169 15.39 7.98 -13.66
C ASN A 169 15.72 6.58 -13.11
N GLY A 170 14.76 5.65 -13.22
CA GLY A 170 14.90 4.32 -12.64
C GLY A 170 14.85 4.31 -11.10
N THR A 171 15.22 3.20 -10.48
CA THR A 171 15.20 2.98 -9.03
C THR A 171 16.48 3.45 -8.33
N THR A 172 16.92 4.68 -8.60
CA THR A 172 18.09 5.26 -7.94
C THR A 172 17.73 5.79 -6.55
N VAL A 173 18.73 5.89 -5.67
CA VAL A 173 18.54 6.43 -4.31
C VAL A 173 17.96 7.86 -4.37
N GLN A 174 18.51 8.71 -5.24
CA GLN A 174 18.03 10.08 -5.39
C GLN A 174 16.58 10.16 -5.83
N SER A 175 16.17 9.31 -6.77
CA SER A 175 14.80 9.23 -7.25
C SER A 175 13.82 8.70 -6.20
N ALA A 176 14.29 7.87 -5.25
CA ALA A 176 13.45 7.28 -4.21
C ALA A 176 13.14 8.24 -3.04
N VAL A 177 13.97 9.28 -2.81
CA VAL A 177 13.87 10.13 -1.61
C VAL A 177 12.53 10.84 -1.52
N LEU A 178 12.13 11.59 -2.54
CA LEU A 178 10.90 12.38 -2.48
C LEU A 178 9.62 11.53 -2.43
N PRO A 179 9.46 10.48 -3.24
CA PRO A 179 8.34 9.54 -3.08
C PRO A 179 8.28 8.93 -1.69
N THR A 180 9.42 8.49 -1.15
CA THR A 180 9.53 7.92 0.21
C THR A 180 9.11 8.93 1.27
N LEU A 181 9.64 10.16 1.23
CA LEU A 181 9.30 11.21 2.19
C LEU A 181 7.83 11.59 2.12
N THR A 182 7.27 11.67 0.91
CA THR A 182 5.84 11.95 0.72
C THR A 182 4.96 10.94 1.48
N LEU A 183 5.20 9.66 1.26
CA LEU A 183 4.47 8.59 1.95
C LEU A 183 4.75 8.59 3.45
N ALA A 184 6.01 8.79 3.83
CA ALA A 184 6.42 8.79 5.24
C ALA A 184 5.82 9.95 6.04
N VAL A 185 5.68 11.15 5.48
CA VAL A 185 5.12 12.31 6.19
C VAL A 185 3.69 12.04 6.65
N ALA A 186 2.82 11.62 5.74
CA ALA A 186 1.42 11.33 6.07
C ALA A 186 1.29 10.18 7.07
N MET A 187 2.05 9.09 6.85
CA MET A 187 2.05 7.95 7.76
C MET A 187 2.63 8.30 9.12
N SER A 188 3.75 9.00 9.17
CA SER A 188 4.39 9.40 10.43
C SER A 188 3.47 10.27 11.29
N ALA A 189 2.70 11.16 10.67
CA ALA A 189 1.71 11.98 11.35
C ALA A 189 0.63 11.14 12.05
N LYS A 190 0.15 10.08 11.37
CA LYS A 190 -0.81 9.12 11.94
C LYS A 190 -0.17 8.29 13.06
N TYR A 191 1.00 7.67 12.78
CA TYR A 191 1.64 6.74 13.70
C TYR A 191 2.24 7.41 14.92
N MET A 192 2.76 8.63 14.81
CA MET A 192 3.24 9.39 15.95
C MET A 192 2.15 9.55 17.03
N ARG A 193 0.91 9.82 16.64
CA ARG A 193 -0.22 9.90 17.59
C ARG A 193 -0.54 8.56 18.24
N GLN A 194 -0.49 7.47 17.47
CA GLN A 194 -0.74 6.13 17.99
C GLN A 194 0.37 5.71 18.97
N VAL A 195 1.64 5.92 18.60
CA VAL A 195 2.80 5.68 19.47
C VAL A 195 2.67 6.48 20.75
N ARG A 196 2.34 7.78 20.65
CA ARG A 196 2.12 8.63 21.81
C ARG A 196 1.02 8.06 22.72
N ALA A 197 -0.12 7.70 22.17
CA ALA A 197 -1.25 7.17 22.95
C ALA A 197 -0.87 5.87 23.67
N THR A 198 -0.29 4.93 22.95
CA THR A 198 0.10 3.63 23.51
C THR A 198 1.21 3.77 24.57
N VAL A 199 2.22 4.61 24.33
CA VAL A 199 3.29 4.85 25.31
C VAL A 199 2.76 5.57 26.55
N LEU A 200 1.85 6.53 26.38
CA LEU A 200 1.24 7.24 27.50
C LEU A 200 0.37 6.29 28.36
N GLU A 201 -0.41 5.44 27.73
CA GLU A 201 -1.20 4.41 28.42
C GLU A 201 -0.28 3.47 29.24
N GLU A 202 0.81 2.98 28.63
CA GLU A 202 1.77 2.13 29.34
C GLU A 202 2.49 2.84 30.49
N LEU A 203 2.79 4.14 30.36
CA LEU A 203 3.41 4.94 31.42
C LEU A 203 2.53 5.11 32.67
N ASN A 204 1.21 4.98 32.53
CA ASN A 204 0.24 5.14 33.61
C ASN A 204 -0.15 3.81 34.28
N LYS A 205 0.47 2.67 33.91
CA LYS A 205 0.17 1.36 34.50
C LYS A 205 0.88 1.16 35.86
N ASP A 206 0.27 0.41 36.75
CA ASP A 206 0.75 0.15 38.13
C ASP A 206 2.17 -0.41 38.20
N TYR A 207 2.58 -1.22 37.20
CA TYR A 207 3.95 -1.76 37.16
C TYR A 207 5.01 -0.67 37.02
N VAL A 208 4.66 0.46 36.36
CA VAL A 208 5.55 1.63 36.21
C VAL A 208 5.69 2.35 37.53
N GLU A 209 4.59 2.55 38.25
CA GLU A 209 4.59 3.15 39.59
C GLU A 209 5.35 2.27 40.58
N GLY A 210 5.11 0.96 40.56
CA GLY A 210 5.86 0.00 41.37
C GLY A 210 7.35 -0.02 41.05
N ALA A 211 7.76 0.18 39.80
CA ALA A 211 9.16 0.29 39.43
C ALA A 211 9.78 1.61 39.93
N LYS A 212 9.06 2.71 39.84
CA LYS A 212 9.50 4.03 40.42
C LYS A 212 9.68 3.93 41.92
N ALA A 213 8.72 3.31 42.63
CA ALA A 213 8.79 3.13 44.09
C ALA A 213 10.02 2.30 44.52
N ARG A 214 10.47 1.36 43.68
CA ARG A 214 11.71 0.59 43.88
C ARG A 214 12.98 1.36 43.50
N GLY A 215 12.90 2.63 43.12
CA GLY A 215 14.05 3.46 42.76
C GLY A 215 14.62 3.21 41.34
N VAL A 216 13.92 2.50 40.47
CA VAL A 216 14.37 2.28 39.09
C VAL A 216 14.36 3.59 38.31
N ARG A 217 15.46 3.90 37.64
CA ARG A 217 15.61 5.13 36.86
C ARG A 217 14.54 5.20 35.72
N GLY A 218 13.88 6.36 35.56
CA GLY A 218 12.82 6.55 34.57
C GLY A 218 13.21 6.18 33.12
N ARG A 219 14.47 6.44 32.72
CA ARG A 219 14.98 6.00 31.41
C ARG A 219 14.98 4.47 31.26
N VAL A 220 15.32 3.74 32.30
CA VAL A 220 15.33 2.26 32.28
C VAL A 220 13.90 1.73 32.17
N ILE A 221 12.97 2.32 32.94
CA ILE A 221 11.55 1.97 32.86
C ILE A 221 11.01 2.21 31.43
N LEU A 222 11.30 3.40 30.86
CA LEU A 222 10.85 3.75 29.51
C LEU A 222 11.35 2.75 28.46
N TRP A 223 12.67 2.51 28.38
CA TRP A 223 13.25 1.71 27.29
C TRP A 223 13.09 0.20 27.49
N LYS A 224 13.21 -0.30 28.73
CA LYS A 224 13.18 -1.76 28.98
C LYS A 224 11.78 -2.32 29.25
N SER A 225 10.84 -1.48 29.70
CA SER A 225 9.51 -1.94 30.06
C SER A 225 8.43 -1.30 29.18
N VAL A 226 8.25 0.01 29.28
CA VAL A 226 7.17 0.72 28.57
C VAL A 226 7.27 0.56 27.05
N LEU A 227 8.41 0.89 26.47
CA LEU A 227 8.58 0.81 25.01
C LEU A 227 8.48 -0.64 24.52
N LYS A 228 9.03 -1.60 25.27
CA LYS A 228 8.92 -3.02 24.91
C LYS A 228 7.47 -3.48 24.89
N SER A 229 6.65 -3.10 25.86
CA SER A 229 5.21 -3.41 25.90
C SER A 229 4.44 -2.70 24.77
N SER A 230 4.76 -1.43 24.52
CA SER A 230 4.14 -0.61 23.46
C SER A 230 4.47 -1.13 22.06
N MET A 231 5.67 -1.72 21.84
CA MET A 231 6.12 -2.19 20.52
C MET A 231 5.21 -3.25 19.93
N LEU A 232 4.57 -4.08 20.73
CA LEU A 232 3.63 -5.09 20.23
C LEU A 232 2.48 -4.42 19.46
N THR A 233 1.82 -3.45 20.09
CA THR A 233 0.73 -2.68 19.47
C THR A 233 1.22 -1.87 18.28
N ILE A 234 2.37 -1.22 18.38
CA ILE A 234 2.95 -0.41 17.29
C ILE A 234 3.26 -1.26 16.06
N ILE A 235 3.90 -2.42 16.23
CA ILE A 235 4.22 -3.33 15.13
C ILE A 235 2.94 -3.84 14.47
N THR A 236 1.93 -4.20 15.25
CA THR A 236 0.63 -4.65 14.71
C THR A 236 -0.03 -3.58 13.86
N LEU A 237 -0.07 -2.35 14.35
CA LEU A 237 -0.65 -1.22 13.60
C LEU A 237 0.11 -0.94 12.30
N LEU A 238 1.44 -0.96 12.34
CA LEU A 238 2.30 -0.79 11.16
C LEU A 238 2.04 -1.90 10.14
N ALA A 239 2.00 -3.14 10.59
CA ALA A 239 1.79 -4.30 9.73
C ALA A 239 0.43 -4.23 9.00
N LEU A 240 -0.66 -3.85 9.70
CA LEU A 240 -1.98 -3.63 9.10
C LEU A 240 -1.98 -2.51 8.04
N SER A 241 -1.06 -1.55 8.13
CA SER A 241 -0.99 -0.44 7.18
C SER A 241 -0.18 -0.75 5.92
N ILE A 242 0.56 -1.85 5.87
CA ILE A 242 1.31 -2.25 4.67
C ILE A 242 0.34 -2.44 3.49
N GLY A 243 -0.79 -3.09 3.73
CA GLY A 243 -1.81 -3.30 2.69
C GLY A 243 -2.39 -1.99 2.14
N SER A 244 -2.67 -1.02 3.01
CA SER A 244 -3.17 0.29 2.59
C SER A 244 -2.11 1.13 1.86
N LEU A 245 -0.83 0.96 2.22
CA LEU A 245 0.28 1.58 1.51
C LEU A 245 0.38 1.08 0.08
N LEU A 246 0.39 -0.24 -0.11
CA LEU A 246 0.51 -0.83 -1.45
C LEU A 246 -0.55 -0.30 -2.42
N GLY A 247 -1.80 -0.11 -1.95
CA GLY A 247 -2.85 0.54 -2.74
C GLY A 247 -2.67 2.05 -2.91
N GLY A 248 -2.08 2.72 -1.92
CA GLY A 248 -1.92 4.18 -1.88
C GLY A 248 -0.68 4.72 -2.61
N THR A 249 0.27 3.86 -3.00
CA THR A 249 1.48 4.30 -3.70
C THR A 249 1.23 4.74 -5.15
N ALA A 250 0.16 4.27 -5.79
CA ALA A 250 -0.11 4.46 -7.21
C ALA A 250 -0.08 5.94 -7.64
N ILE A 251 -0.73 6.82 -6.88
CA ILE A 251 -0.75 8.26 -7.17
C ILE A 251 0.65 8.86 -7.01
N ILE A 252 1.40 8.46 -6.00
CA ILE A 252 2.74 8.96 -5.71
C ILE A 252 3.73 8.45 -6.77
N GLU A 253 3.62 7.17 -7.15
CA GLU A 253 4.41 6.60 -8.24
C GLU A 253 4.16 7.36 -9.57
N SER A 254 2.91 7.71 -9.85
CA SER A 254 2.55 8.47 -11.06
C SER A 254 3.09 9.90 -11.04
N ILE A 255 2.99 10.62 -9.90
CA ILE A 255 3.48 12.00 -9.78
C ILE A 255 4.99 12.07 -9.98
N PHE A 256 5.75 11.17 -9.37
CA PHE A 256 7.20 11.13 -9.48
C PHE A 256 7.71 10.31 -10.66
N MET A 257 6.82 9.76 -11.50
CA MET A 257 7.16 8.86 -12.60
C MET A 257 8.00 7.65 -12.13
N TRP A 258 7.73 7.17 -10.91
CA TRP A 258 8.37 5.99 -10.35
C TRP A 258 7.85 4.73 -11.03
N ASP A 259 8.75 3.93 -11.60
CA ASP A 259 8.40 2.83 -12.50
C ASP A 259 7.92 1.56 -11.75
N GLY A 260 6.84 1.71 -10.97
CA GLY A 260 6.22 0.67 -10.18
C GLY A 260 4.89 0.18 -10.75
N VAL A 261 4.30 -0.82 -10.05
CA VAL A 261 3.01 -1.40 -10.46
C VAL A 261 1.83 -0.44 -10.25
N GLY A 262 1.94 0.49 -9.31
CA GLY A 262 0.91 1.51 -9.10
C GLY A 262 0.83 2.48 -10.27
N LYS A 263 1.97 2.97 -10.76
CA LYS A 263 2.04 3.78 -11.99
C LYS A 263 1.54 2.99 -13.19
N LEU A 264 1.98 1.73 -13.33
CA LEU A 264 1.49 0.85 -14.40
C LEU A 264 -0.04 0.75 -14.40
N ALA A 265 -0.67 0.64 -13.23
CA ALA A 265 -2.13 0.59 -13.12
C ALA A 265 -2.80 1.90 -13.56
N VAL A 266 -2.27 3.05 -13.13
CA VAL A 266 -2.81 4.37 -13.52
C VAL A 266 -2.69 4.58 -15.03
N ASP A 267 -1.54 4.23 -15.61
CA ASP A 267 -1.33 4.29 -17.06
C ASP A 267 -2.31 3.36 -17.81
N ALA A 268 -2.46 2.11 -17.33
CA ALA A 268 -3.40 1.14 -17.91
C ALA A 268 -4.87 1.62 -17.83
N ILE A 269 -5.28 2.23 -16.71
CA ILE A 269 -6.62 2.79 -16.55
C ILE A 269 -6.85 3.93 -17.54
N THR A 270 -5.88 4.83 -17.68
CA THR A 270 -5.96 5.97 -18.59
C THR A 270 -6.06 5.52 -20.04
N MET A 271 -5.33 4.45 -20.39
CA MET A 271 -5.31 3.87 -21.74
C MET A 271 -6.36 2.77 -21.96
N ARG A 272 -7.17 2.44 -20.93
CA ARG A 272 -8.19 1.37 -20.96
C ARG A 272 -7.63 -0.01 -21.34
N ASP A 273 -6.40 -0.27 -20.91
CA ASP A 273 -5.73 -1.56 -21.14
C ASP A 273 -6.27 -2.59 -20.13
N TYR A 274 -7.39 -3.19 -20.48
CA TYR A 274 -8.13 -4.09 -19.59
C TYR A 274 -7.32 -5.28 -19.07
N PRO A 275 -6.51 -5.98 -19.86
CA PRO A 275 -5.69 -7.07 -19.33
C PRO A 275 -4.74 -6.63 -18.23
N LEU A 276 -4.08 -5.48 -18.38
CA LEU A 276 -3.20 -4.93 -17.33
C LEU A 276 -3.97 -4.48 -16.08
N ILE A 277 -5.13 -3.85 -16.24
CA ILE A 277 -5.97 -3.44 -15.09
C ILE A 277 -6.44 -4.68 -14.32
N GLN A 278 -6.91 -5.71 -15.03
CA GLN A 278 -7.38 -6.95 -14.43
C GLN A 278 -6.26 -7.68 -13.68
N ALA A 279 -5.09 -7.80 -14.30
CA ALA A 279 -3.92 -8.40 -13.65
C ALA A 279 -3.51 -7.63 -12.39
N TYR A 280 -3.46 -6.29 -12.46
CA TYR A 280 -3.17 -5.46 -11.29
C TYR A 280 -4.14 -5.74 -10.14
N VAL A 281 -5.45 -5.74 -10.40
CA VAL A 281 -6.48 -5.97 -9.38
C VAL A 281 -6.31 -7.35 -8.74
N VAL A 282 -6.10 -8.40 -9.53
CA VAL A 282 -5.92 -9.77 -9.03
C VAL A 282 -4.65 -9.88 -8.19
N TRP A 283 -3.51 -9.43 -8.71
CA TRP A 283 -2.24 -9.53 -7.99
C TRP A 283 -2.21 -8.68 -6.73
N MET A 284 -2.76 -7.47 -6.78
CA MET A 284 -2.85 -6.63 -5.59
C MET A 284 -3.77 -7.23 -4.52
N ALA A 285 -4.85 -7.89 -4.91
CA ALA A 285 -5.70 -8.63 -3.97
C ALA A 285 -4.94 -9.81 -3.33
N ILE A 286 -4.19 -10.58 -4.11
CA ILE A 286 -3.35 -11.67 -3.61
C ILE A 286 -2.28 -11.13 -2.65
N ILE A 287 -1.54 -10.11 -3.05
CA ILE A 287 -0.49 -9.49 -2.23
C ILE A 287 -1.08 -8.94 -0.93
N TYR A 288 -2.22 -8.25 -0.99
CA TYR A 288 -2.91 -7.72 0.18
C TYR A 288 -3.28 -8.83 1.19
N VAL A 289 -3.85 -9.93 0.70
CA VAL A 289 -4.21 -11.06 1.57
C VAL A 289 -2.97 -11.74 2.15
N MET A 290 -1.90 -11.90 1.35
CA MET A 290 -0.63 -12.45 1.84
C MET A 290 0.00 -11.57 2.91
N VAL A 291 0.02 -10.26 2.72
CA VAL A 291 0.50 -9.31 3.73
C VAL A 291 -0.32 -9.40 5.01
N ASN A 292 -1.66 -9.43 4.91
CA ASN A 292 -2.52 -9.59 6.08
C ASN A 292 -2.29 -10.94 6.79
N LEU A 293 -2.12 -12.02 6.04
CA LEU A 293 -1.81 -13.33 6.62
C LEU A 293 -0.47 -13.30 7.38
N ILE A 294 0.57 -12.72 6.78
CA ILE A 294 1.88 -12.55 7.44
C ILE A 294 1.73 -11.71 8.70
N THR A 295 0.96 -10.62 8.63
CA THR A 295 0.67 -9.75 9.78
C THR A 295 -0.02 -10.50 10.91
N ASP A 296 -1.04 -11.29 10.60
CA ASP A 296 -1.76 -12.11 11.58
C ASP A 296 -0.84 -13.16 12.21
N LEU A 297 0.04 -13.78 11.43
CA LEU A 297 1.03 -14.74 11.93
C LEU A 297 2.08 -14.08 12.83
N LEU A 298 2.56 -12.89 12.46
CA LEU A 298 3.46 -12.11 13.29
C LEU A 298 2.80 -11.71 14.60
N TYR A 299 1.56 -11.25 14.56
CA TYR A 299 0.79 -10.92 15.75
C TYR A 299 0.65 -12.12 16.68
N HIS A 300 0.26 -13.28 16.14
CA HIS A 300 0.15 -14.52 16.90
C HIS A 300 1.50 -15.01 17.46
N ALA A 301 2.61 -14.72 16.77
CA ALA A 301 3.94 -15.07 17.23
C ALA A 301 4.44 -14.14 18.35
N LEU A 302 4.08 -12.85 18.28
CA LEU A 302 4.54 -11.81 19.19
C LEU A 302 3.70 -11.70 20.47
N ASP A 303 2.39 -12.03 20.41
CA ASP A 303 1.50 -11.98 21.57
C ASP A 303 1.36 -13.35 22.24
N PRO A 304 2.01 -13.58 23.39
CA PRO A 304 1.89 -14.83 24.12
C PRO A 304 0.48 -15.07 24.72
N ARG A 305 -0.34 -14.03 24.88
CA ARG A 305 -1.69 -14.13 25.44
C ARG A 305 -2.62 -14.91 24.51
N ILE A 306 -2.49 -14.69 23.21
CA ILE A 306 -3.27 -15.41 22.19
C ILE A 306 -2.92 -16.90 22.16
N ARG A 307 -1.66 -17.27 22.47
CA ARG A 307 -1.22 -18.68 22.56
C ARG A 307 -1.91 -19.44 23.69
N LEU A 308 -2.26 -18.76 24.77
CA LEU A 308 -2.85 -19.35 25.96
C LEU A 308 -4.38 -19.50 25.88
N GLY A 309 -5.02 -19.10 24.76
CA GLY A 309 -6.46 -19.24 24.59
C GLY A 309 -7.30 -18.39 25.55
N VAL A 310 -6.70 -17.38 26.17
CA VAL A 310 -7.43 -16.42 26.99
C VAL A 310 -8.15 -15.46 26.03
N SER A 311 -9.28 -15.93 25.53
CA SER A 311 -10.30 -15.07 24.92
C SER A 311 -10.81 -14.16 26.04
N GLU A 312 -10.65 -12.87 25.91
CA GLU A 312 -11.40 -11.93 26.73
C GLU A 312 -12.90 -12.17 26.45
N ALA A 313 -13.60 -12.64 27.49
CA ALA A 313 -15.05 -12.70 27.56
C ALA A 313 -15.60 -11.28 27.72
#